data_5de5eccfd12b998ceb9a4e626ac21b41
#
_entry.id   5de5eccfd12b998ceb9a4e626ac21b41
#
_cell.length_a   1.000
_cell.length_b   1.000
_cell.length_c   1.000
_cell.angle_alpha   90.00
_cell.angle_beta   90.00
_cell.angle_gamma   90.00
#
_symmetry.space_group_name_H-M   'P 1'
#
loop_
_entity.id
_entity.type
_entity.pdbx_description
1 polymer ?
#
loop_
_entity_poly.entity_id
_entity_poly.type
_entity_poly.pdbx_seq_one_letter_code
_entity_poly.pdbx_strand_id
1 'polypeptide(L)'
;MKKTVLLLVLFLGTLALGMAQSKENDFLEQPYIEVTGTAMMEVVPDEIYVKIILREKDQRGKTELEQQEKKLFQTLQKVGIDVKKDLAVRNMVGDRYKLKSGAMKLRKEYVLLLHDVNTLDRVFAGLEQMGGVEAEVERVDHSQIEKLRREVKEDAIKVAKEKATGLAAAIGQSIKEAIYIREEHWGGMAAQYMSNVALDAGRGSADAGVDFEKIKLQGTVLVRFKLWYK
;
A
#
# COMPACT_ATOMS: atom_id res chain seq x y z
N MET A 1 -37.87 -18.81 -57.65
CA MET A 1 -37.13 -17.55 -57.54
C MET A 1 -36.99 -17.03 -56.08
N LYS A 2 -38.01 -17.04 -55.23
CA LYS A 2 -37.90 -16.54 -53.82
C LYS A 2 -37.00 -17.39 -52.93
N LYS A 3 -36.93 -18.74 -53.12
CA LYS A 3 -36.09 -19.66 -52.34
C LYS A 3 -34.59 -19.59 -52.68
N THR A 4 -34.25 -19.27 -53.92
CA THR A 4 -32.84 -19.11 -54.38
C THR A 4 -32.24 -17.83 -53.89
N VAL A 5 -33.02 -16.74 -53.79
CA VAL A 5 -32.57 -15.46 -53.24
C VAL A 5 -32.31 -15.56 -51.72
N LEU A 6 -33.15 -16.35 -51.01
CA LEU A 6 -32.96 -16.53 -49.55
C LEU A 6 -31.67 -17.31 -49.24
N LEU A 7 -31.32 -18.30 -50.07
CA LEU A 7 -30.05 -19.06 -49.90
C LEU A 7 -28.81 -18.23 -50.22
N LEU A 8 -28.90 -17.30 -51.18
CA LEU A 8 -27.80 -16.41 -51.52
C LEU A 8 -27.52 -15.37 -50.42
N VAL A 9 -28.56 -14.85 -49.76
CA VAL A 9 -28.43 -13.92 -48.63
C VAL A 9 -27.85 -14.60 -47.41
N LEU A 10 -28.21 -15.88 -47.14
CA LEU A 10 -27.65 -16.66 -46.03
C LEU A 10 -26.15 -16.97 -46.24
N PHE A 11 -25.71 -17.17 -47.49
CA PHE A 11 -24.32 -17.46 -47.82
C PHE A 11 -23.41 -16.21 -47.78
N LEU A 12 -23.93 -15.03 -48.10
CA LEU A 12 -23.19 -13.76 -47.93
C LEU A 12 -23.05 -13.36 -46.46
N GLY A 13 -23.98 -13.73 -45.58
CA GLY A 13 -23.92 -13.42 -44.13
C GLY A 13 -22.81 -14.18 -43.40
N THR A 14 -22.42 -15.37 -43.87
CA THR A 14 -21.36 -16.18 -43.23
C THR A 14 -19.94 -15.74 -43.61
N LEU A 15 -19.75 -15.04 -44.72
CA LEU A 15 -18.46 -14.50 -45.09
C LEU A 15 -18.06 -13.23 -44.32
N ALA A 16 -19.02 -12.50 -43.77
CA ALA A 16 -18.75 -11.27 -43.00
C ALA A 16 -18.31 -11.52 -41.55
N LEU A 17 -18.54 -12.72 -41.01
CA LEU A 17 -18.16 -13.10 -39.63
C LEU A 17 -16.71 -13.60 -39.53
N GLY A 18 -16.04 -13.84 -40.62
CA GLY A 18 -14.65 -14.35 -40.66
C GLY A 18 -13.55 -13.30 -40.55
N MET A 19 -13.87 -12.00 -40.66
CA MET A 19 -12.84 -10.94 -40.71
C MET A 19 -12.61 -10.13 -39.40
N ALA A 20 -13.27 -10.53 -38.31
CA ALA A 20 -13.13 -9.84 -37.04
C ALA A 20 -12.09 -10.44 -36.08
N GLN A 21 -11.28 -11.39 -36.55
CA GLN A 21 -10.39 -12.17 -35.69
C GLN A 21 -8.92 -12.07 -36.09
N SER A 22 -8.36 -10.86 -36.23
CA SER A 22 -6.93 -10.76 -36.55
C SER A 22 -6.25 -9.44 -36.18
N LYS A 23 -6.42 -8.94 -34.96
CA LYS A 23 -5.53 -7.87 -34.46
C LYS A 23 -4.77 -8.22 -33.19
N GLU A 24 -5.02 -9.37 -32.60
CA GLU A 24 -4.32 -9.78 -31.37
C GLU A 24 -3.07 -10.65 -31.62
N ASN A 25 -2.89 -11.16 -32.84
CA ASN A 25 -1.81 -12.10 -33.16
C ASN A 25 -0.57 -11.48 -33.81
N ASP A 26 -0.55 -10.19 -34.11
CA ASP A 26 0.59 -9.53 -34.76
C ASP A 26 1.87 -9.50 -33.90
N PHE A 27 1.73 -9.64 -32.57
CA PHE A 27 2.85 -9.77 -31.63
C PHE A 27 3.51 -11.17 -31.63
N LEU A 28 2.82 -12.20 -32.14
CA LEU A 28 3.32 -13.59 -32.16
C LEU A 28 4.18 -13.90 -33.38
N GLU A 29 4.16 -13.04 -34.41
CA GLU A 29 4.94 -13.26 -35.64
C GLU A 29 6.42 -12.82 -35.52
N GLN A 30 6.76 -12.06 -34.48
CA GLN A 30 8.16 -11.64 -34.27
C GLN A 30 8.83 -12.51 -33.20
N PRO A 31 10.04 -13.06 -33.49
CA PRO A 31 10.77 -13.78 -32.48
C PRO A 31 11.09 -12.89 -31.28
N TYR A 32 10.74 -13.33 -30.10
CA TYR A 32 10.98 -12.61 -28.86
C TYR A 32 11.50 -13.52 -27.74
N ILE A 33 12.08 -12.92 -26.75
CA ILE A 33 12.40 -13.55 -25.47
C ILE A 33 11.52 -12.90 -24.38
N GLU A 34 10.87 -13.74 -23.59
CA GLU A 34 10.08 -13.30 -22.45
C GLU A 34 10.83 -13.63 -21.16
N VAL A 35 10.94 -12.65 -20.31
CA VAL A 35 11.63 -12.79 -19.02
C VAL A 35 10.88 -12.05 -17.92
N THR A 36 10.97 -12.56 -16.71
CA THR A 36 10.52 -11.86 -15.50
C THR A 36 11.74 -11.31 -14.77
N GLY A 37 11.71 -10.01 -14.49
CA GLY A 37 12.66 -9.35 -13.60
C GLY A 37 12.01 -9.06 -12.25
N THR A 38 12.76 -9.24 -11.18
CA THR A 38 12.34 -8.92 -9.81
C THR A 38 13.46 -8.16 -9.12
N ALA A 39 13.10 -7.07 -8.45
CA ALA A 39 13.99 -6.33 -7.58
C ALA A 39 13.35 -6.15 -6.20
N MET A 40 14.19 -6.00 -5.18
CA MET A 40 13.77 -5.77 -3.80
C MET A 40 14.58 -4.64 -3.19
N MET A 41 13.94 -3.88 -2.29
CA MET A 41 14.56 -2.81 -1.52
C MET A 41 14.05 -2.87 -0.09
N GLU A 42 14.92 -2.61 0.88
CA GLU A 42 14.55 -2.45 2.28
C GLU A 42 14.77 -1.01 2.70
N VAL A 43 13.77 -0.39 3.31
CA VAL A 43 13.83 1.00 3.76
C VAL A 43 13.45 1.12 5.22
N VAL A 44 14.12 2.01 5.95
CA VAL A 44 13.81 2.30 7.34
C VAL A 44 12.57 3.21 7.37
N PRO A 45 11.53 2.88 8.15
CA PRO A 45 10.38 3.78 8.32
C PRO A 45 10.81 5.14 8.88
N ASP A 46 10.21 6.21 8.39
CA ASP A 46 10.35 7.58 8.91
C ASP A 46 9.00 8.21 9.31
N GLU A 47 7.93 7.43 9.21
CA GLU A 47 6.58 7.80 9.63
C GLU A 47 5.97 6.72 10.51
N ILE A 48 5.53 7.12 11.71
CA ILE A 48 4.88 6.25 12.69
C ILE A 48 3.49 6.80 12.95
N TYR A 49 2.47 6.02 12.63
CA TYR A 49 1.07 6.39 12.82
C TYR A 49 0.53 5.76 14.09
N VAL A 50 0.21 6.60 15.07
CA VAL A 50 -0.36 6.19 16.35
C VAL A 50 -1.85 6.49 16.34
N LYS A 51 -2.66 5.46 16.56
CA LYS A 51 -4.09 5.60 16.75
C LYS A 51 -4.38 5.86 18.24
N ILE A 52 -5.14 6.93 18.50
CA ILE A 52 -5.51 7.33 19.86
C ILE A 52 -7.04 7.36 19.95
N ILE A 53 -7.61 6.71 20.95
CA ILE A 53 -9.05 6.62 21.14
C ILE A 53 -9.43 7.22 22.48
N LEU A 54 -10.26 8.25 22.44
CA LEU A 54 -10.95 8.80 23.60
C LEU A 54 -12.34 8.21 23.70
N ARG A 55 -12.70 7.71 24.85
CA ARG A 55 -14.04 7.17 25.13
C ARG A 55 -14.65 7.84 26.35
N GLU A 56 -15.93 8.15 26.24
CA GLU A 56 -16.71 8.55 27.40
C GLU A 56 -16.81 7.37 28.38
N LYS A 57 -16.40 7.60 29.64
CA LYS A 57 -16.42 6.57 30.70
C LYS A 57 -17.78 6.38 31.34
N ASP A 58 -18.50 7.50 31.55
CA ASP A 58 -19.78 7.54 32.23
C ASP A 58 -20.85 8.30 31.43
N GLN A 59 -22.09 8.19 31.86
CA GLN A 59 -23.26 8.88 31.26
C GLN A 59 -23.23 10.41 31.38
N ARG A 60 -22.10 11.02 31.77
CA ARG A 60 -21.94 12.47 31.93
C ARG A 60 -21.68 13.22 30.63
N GLY A 61 -21.52 12.48 29.54
CA GLY A 61 -21.65 12.98 28.18
C GLY A 61 -20.50 13.85 27.66
N LYS A 62 -20.89 14.75 26.81
CA LYS A 62 -20.03 15.59 25.97
C LYS A 62 -18.94 16.36 26.72
N THR A 63 -19.22 16.82 27.93
CA THR A 63 -18.30 17.62 28.76
C THR A 63 -17.06 16.83 29.20
N GLU A 64 -17.22 15.54 29.48
CA GLU A 64 -16.09 14.69 29.89
C GLU A 64 -15.15 14.43 28.71
N LEU A 65 -15.69 14.14 27.54
CA LEU A 65 -14.91 13.92 26.33
C LEU A 65 -14.13 15.17 25.92
N GLU A 66 -14.73 16.36 26.02
CA GLU A 66 -14.07 17.64 25.75
C GLU A 66 -12.91 17.91 26.73
N GLN A 67 -13.07 17.54 27.99
CA GLN A 67 -12.01 17.63 29.00
C GLN A 67 -10.86 16.65 28.71
N GLN A 68 -11.18 15.43 28.31
CA GLN A 68 -10.19 14.43 27.90
C GLN A 68 -9.40 14.91 26.66
N GLU A 69 -10.10 15.48 25.67
CA GLU A 69 -9.50 16.05 24.48
C GLU A 69 -8.54 17.19 24.80
N LYS A 70 -8.96 18.12 25.66
CA LYS A 70 -8.09 19.20 26.13
C LYS A 70 -6.83 18.68 26.83
N LYS A 71 -6.97 17.67 27.68
CA LYS A 71 -5.83 17.02 28.34
C LYS A 71 -4.91 16.34 27.31
N LEU A 72 -5.48 15.61 26.33
CA LEU A 72 -4.71 14.99 25.26
C LEU A 72 -3.85 16.04 24.54
N PHE A 73 -4.46 17.14 24.08
CA PHE A 73 -3.72 18.20 23.38
C PHE A 73 -2.62 18.80 24.23
N GLN A 74 -2.89 19.07 25.51
CA GLN A 74 -1.88 19.56 26.44
C GLN A 74 -0.73 18.57 26.65
N THR A 75 -1.05 17.28 26.76
CA THR A 75 -0.05 16.22 26.92
C THR A 75 0.85 16.11 25.68
N LEU A 76 0.27 16.10 24.49
CA LEU A 76 1.03 16.06 23.25
C LEU A 76 1.92 17.32 23.07
N GLN A 77 1.38 18.49 23.36
CA GLN A 77 2.16 19.74 23.30
C GLN A 77 3.35 19.74 24.27
N LYS A 78 3.20 19.20 25.49
CA LYS A 78 4.30 19.10 26.48
C LYS A 78 5.46 18.25 26.00
N VAL A 79 5.19 17.22 25.18
CA VAL A 79 6.24 16.37 24.59
C VAL A 79 6.76 16.89 23.25
N GLY A 80 6.30 18.08 22.82
CA GLY A 80 6.82 18.79 21.64
C GLY A 80 6.06 18.52 20.35
N ILE A 81 4.87 17.92 20.40
CA ILE A 81 4.05 17.64 19.22
C ILE A 81 3.26 18.88 18.79
N ASP A 82 3.29 19.19 17.51
CA ASP A 82 2.40 20.19 16.90
C ASP A 82 1.04 19.53 16.59
N VAL A 83 0.11 19.67 17.52
CA VAL A 83 -1.24 19.09 17.43
C VAL A 83 -1.99 19.55 16.17
N LYS A 84 -1.69 20.75 15.64
CA LYS A 84 -2.36 21.24 14.43
C LYS A 84 -1.85 20.57 13.15
N LYS A 85 -0.59 20.18 13.15
CA LYS A 85 0.09 19.59 11.99
C LYS A 85 0.03 18.07 12.03
N ASP A 86 0.33 17.50 13.21
CA ASP A 86 0.67 16.08 13.32
C ASP A 86 -0.51 15.23 13.86
N LEU A 87 -1.60 15.87 14.35
CA LEU A 87 -2.79 15.17 14.87
C LEU A 87 -4.00 15.39 13.99
N ALA A 88 -4.59 14.32 13.49
CA ALA A 88 -5.83 14.36 12.70
C ALA A 88 -6.96 13.61 13.39
N VAL A 89 -8.20 14.11 13.26
CA VAL A 89 -9.42 13.38 13.66
C VAL A 89 -9.78 12.43 12.55
N ARG A 90 -9.78 11.11 12.84
CA ARG A 90 -10.17 10.08 11.86
C ARG A 90 -11.67 9.83 11.90
N ASN A 91 -12.22 9.72 13.09
CA ASN A 91 -13.62 9.36 13.25
C ASN A 91 -14.21 9.99 14.53
N MET A 92 -15.47 10.37 14.43
CA MET A 92 -16.25 10.84 15.57
C MET A 92 -17.60 10.14 15.52
N VAL A 93 -17.80 9.17 16.41
CA VAL A 93 -19.05 8.43 16.53
C VAL A 93 -19.81 8.96 17.74
N GLY A 94 -21.01 9.42 17.54
CA GLY A 94 -21.90 9.94 18.60
C GLY A 94 -23.37 9.69 18.26
N ASP A 95 -24.23 9.85 19.26
CA ASP A 95 -25.66 9.52 19.25
C ASP A 95 -26.52 10.18 18.17
N ARG A 96 -25.99 11.09 17.36
CA ARG A 96 -26.76 11.78 16.33
C ARG A 96 -27.32 10.87 15.22
N TYR A 97 -26.84 9.62 15.14
CA TYR A 97 -27.18 8.71 14.04
C TYR A 97 -27.88 7.41 14.45
N LYS A 98 -28.27 7.25 15.72
CA LYS A 98 -29.09 6.10 16.15
C LYS A 98 -30.42 6.52 16.76
N LEU A 99 -31.49 6.18 16.06
CA LEU A 99 -32.86 6.47 16.37
C LEU A 99 -33.54 5.55 17.41
N LYS A 100 -32.78 4.74 18.21
CA LYS A 100 -33.40 3.87 19.25
C LYS A 100 -32.55 3.79 20.50
N SER A 101 -33.14 4.20 21.58
CA SER A 101 -32.92 3.98 23.01
C SER A 101 -31.73 3.04 23.39
N GLY A 102 -30.66 3.62 23.85
CA GLY A 102 -29.53 3.02 24.48
C GLY A 102 -28.43 4.08 24.52
N ALA A 103 -28.03 4.54 25.69
CA ALA A 103 -27.00 5.55 25.83
C ALA A 103 -25.74 5.14 25.07
N MET A 104 -25.54 5.72 23.91
CA MET A 104 -24.35 5.45 23.10
C MET A 104 -23.23 6.35 23.61
N LYS A 105 -22.18 5.72 24.13
CA LYS A 105 -20.99 6.42 24.59
C LYS A 105 -20.29 7.12 23.43
N LEU A 106 -19.95 8.38 23.63
CA LEU A 106 -19.21 9.17 22.65
C LEU A 106 -17.79 8.61 22.53
N ARG A 107 -17.32 8.50 21.28
CA ARG A 107 -15.97 8.05 20.95
C ARG A 107 -15.35 8.99 19.91
N LYS A 108 -14.14 9.44 20.16
CA LYS A 108 -13.31 10.13 19.17
C LYS A 108 -12.06 9.33 18.90
N GLU A 109 -11.70 9.24 17.64
CA GLU A 109 -10.50 8.55 17.19
C GLU A 109 -9.58 9.53 16.47
N TYR A 110 -8.34 9.58 16.90
CA TYR A 110 -7.30 10.42 16.33
C TYR A 110 -6.21 9.55 15.74
N VAL A 111 -5.51 10.11 14.75
CA VAL A 111 -4.27 9.59 14.21
C VAL A 111 -3.20 10.63 14.44
N LEU A 112 -2.14 10.23 15.12
CA LEU A 112 -0.96 11.02 15.39
C LEU A 112 0.19 10.54 14.52
N LEU A 113 0.80 11.44 13.77
CA LEU A 113 2.01 11.18 12.99
C LEU A 113 3.25 11.54 13.82
N LEU A 114 4.18 10.60 13.92
CA LEU A 114 5.47 10.76 14.56
C LEU A 114 6.58 10.35 13.59
N HIS A 115 7.81 10.85 13.83
CA HIS A 115 8.94 10.62 12.93
C HIS A 115 10.11 9.88 13.57
N ASP A 116 10.05 9.56 14.85
CA ASP A 116 11.09 8.83 15.57
C ASP A 116 10.55 8.08 16.79
N VAL A 117 11.26 7.01 17.17
CA VAL A 117 10.88 6.12 18.27
C VAL A 117 11.01 6.81 19.63
N ASN A 118 11.98 7.70 19.82
CA ASN A 118 12.16 8.39 21.11
C ASN A 118 10.97 9.32 21.40
N THR A 119 10.42 9.97 20.37
CA THR A 119 9.20 10.77 20.50
C THR A 119 7.99 9.90 20.76
N LEU A 120 7.92 8.71 20.13
CA LEU A 120 6.88 7.71 20.40
C LEU A 120 6.85 7.34 21.88
N ASP A 121 8.00 6.99 22.47
CA ASP A 121 8.10 6.61 23.87
C ASP A 121 7.63 7.72 24.82
N ARG A 122 8.04 8.96 24.55
CA ARG A 122 7.58 10.13 25.31
C ARG A 122 6.08 10.36 25.22
N VAL A 123 5.51 10.14 24.02
CA VAL A 123 4.06 10.25 23.81
C VAL A 123 3.34 9.18 24.62
N PHE A 124 3.75 7.91 24.52
CA PHE A 124 3.12 6.82 25.26
C PHE A 124 3.21 7.03 26.78
N ALA A 125 4.38 7.43 27.30
CA ALA A 125 4.54 7.77 28.72
C ALA A 125 3.61 8.92 29.16
N GLY A 126 3.44 9.94 28.32
CA GLY A 126 2.51 11.05 28.58
C GLY A 126 1.04 10.60 28.57
N LEU A 127 0.66 9.74 27.64
CA LEU A 127 -0.70 9.21 27.54
C LEU A 127 -1.03 8.26 28.70
N GLU A 128 -0.07 7.47 29.15
CA GLU A 128 -0.22 6.60 30.34
C GLU A 128 -0.47 7.42 31.59
N GLN A 129 0.30 8.50 31.80
CA GLN A 129 0.09 9.43 32.94
C GLN A 129 -1.26 10.14 32.87
N MET A 130 -1.73 10.46 31.65
CA MET A 130 -3.05 11.08 31.48
C MET A 130 -4.18 10.14 31.91
N GLY A 131 -4.05 8.85 31.62
CA GLY A 131 -5.02 7.80 31.91
C GLY A 131 -6.32 7.92 31.12
N GLY A 132 -7.01 6.79 30.95
CA GLY A 132 -8.33 6.78 30.30
C GLY A 132 -8.31 6.97 28.79
N VAL A 133 -7.16 6.76 28.16
CA VAL A 133 -6.90 6.81 26.73
C VAL A 133 -6.46 5.43 26.26
N GLU A 134 -6.90 5.00 25.12
CA GLU A 134 -6.34 3.85 24.39
C GLU A 134 -5.45 4.39 23.28
N ALA A 135 -4.21 3.88 23.20
CA ALA A 135 -3.30 4.24 22.14
C ALA A 135 -2.55 3.00 21.65
N GLU A 136 -2.35 2.91 20.34
CA GLU A 136 -1.60 1.84 19.71
C GLU A 136 -0.87 2.35 18.46
N VAL A 137 0.29 1.78 18.16
CA VAL A 137 0.93 1.99 16.85
C VAL A 137 0.08 1.27 15.82
N GLU A 138 -0.54 2.01 14.92
CA GLU A 138 -1.41 1.45 13.89
C GLU A 138 -0.61 0.93 12.71
N ARG A 139 0.37 1.70 12.27
CA ARG A 139 1.27 1.35 11.17
C ARG A 139 2.52 2.23 11.20
N VAL A 140 3.54 1.74 10.53
CA VAL A 140 4.71 2.54 10.15
C VAL A 140 4.73 2.68 8.63
N ASP A 141 5.33 3.75 8.14
CA ASP A 141 5.41 4.03 6.70
C ASP A 141 6.70 4.81 6.39
N HIS A 142 6.88 5.15 5.13
CA HIS A 142 7.99 6.00 4.71
C HIS A 142 7.47 7.15 3.85
N SER A 143 7.88 8.38 4.16
CA SER A 143 7.42 9.62 3.51
C SER A 143 7.60 9.62 1.98
N GLN A 144 8.59 8.88 1.46
CA GLN A 144 8.85 8.73 0.03
C GLN A 144 8.45 7.36 -0.52
N ILE A 145 7.54 6.63 0.13
CA ILE A 145 7.21 5.25 -0.22
C ILE A 145 6.82 5.08 -1.70
N GLU A 146 6.07 6.02 -2.27
CA GLU A 146 5.64 5.96 -3.66
C GLU A 146 6.80 6.20 -4.66
N LYS A 147 7.79 7.01 -4.28
CA LYS A 147 9.01 7.18 -5.07
C LYS A 147 9.84 5.90 -5.05
N LEU A 148 10.05 5.33 -3.88
CA LEU A 148 10.81 4.10 -3.68
C LEU A 148 10.15 2.90 -4.40
N ARG A 149 8.84 2.81 -4.39
CA ARG A 149 8.09 1.81 -5.17
C ARG A 149 8.35 1.92 -6.67
N ARG A 150 8.42 3.15 -7.21
CA ARG A 150 8.77 3.34 -8.62
C ARG A 150 10.21 2.91 -8.92
N GLU A 151 11.16 3.30 -8.07
CA GLU A 151 12.57 2.92 -8.21
C GLU A 151 12.75 1.39 -8.23
N VAL A 152 12.09 0.66 -7.32
CA VAL A 152 12.14 -0.81 -7.30
C VAL A 152 11.58 -1.42 -8.60
N LYS A 153 10.54 -0.85 -9.17
CA LYS A 153 9.99 -1.32 -10.47
C LYS A 153 10.95 -1.05 -11.62
N GLU A 154 11.59 0.12 -11.63
CA GLU A 154 12.61 0.45 -12.62
C GLU A 154 13.80 -0.51 -12.54
N ASP A 155 14.23 -0.86 -11.33
CA ASP A 155 15.29 -1.84 -11.12
C ASP A 155 14.87 -3.23 -11.57
N ALA A 156 13.62 -3.64 -11.34
CA ALA A 156 13.09 -4.89 -11.86
C ALA A 156 13.15 -4.96 -13.40
N ILE A 157 12.89 -3.84 -14.11
CA ILE A 157 13.04 -3.77 -15.57
C ILE A 157 14.51 -3.92 -15.99
N LYS A 158 15.45 -3.32 -15.26
CA LYS A 158 16.89 -3.47 -15.51
C LYS A 158 17.31 -4.93 -15.37
N VAL A 159 16.89 -5.60 -14.30
CA VAL A 159 17.13 -7.02 -14.05
C VAL A 159 16.54 -7.88 -15.18
N ALA A 160 15.32 -7.58 -15.64
CA ALA A 160 14.71 -8.28 -16.78
C ALA A 160 15.56 -8.13 -18.06
N LYS A 161 16.04 -6.90 -18.34
CA LYS A 161 16.89 -6.63 -19.49
C LYS A 161 18.24 -7.38 -19.43
N GLU A 162 18.90 -7.36 -18.29
CA GLU A 162 20.16 -8.09 -18.08
C GLU A 162 19.96 -9.60 -18.29
N LYS A 163 18.91 -10.17 -17.71
CA LYS A 163 18.55 -11.57 -17.88
C LYS A 163 18.28 -11.94 -19.34
N ALA A 164 17.50 -11.13 -20.05
CA ALA A 164 17.20 -11.34 -21.45
C ALA A 164 18.45 -11.25 -22.31
N THR A 165 19.34 -10.29 -22.02
CA THR A 165 20.62 -10.14 -22.73
C THR A 165 21.50 -11.37 -22.56
N GLY A 166 21.66 -11.87 -21.32
CA GLY A 166 22.45 -13.07 -21.06
C GLY A 166 21.90 -14.33 -21.75
N LEU A 167 20.59 -14.53 -21.66
CA LEU A 167 19.93 -15.68 -22.30
C LEU A 167 20.01 -15.65 -23.83
N ALA A 168 19.81 -14.48 -24.45
CA ALA A 168 19.95 -14.32 -25.90
C ALA A 168 21.41 -14.56 -26.35
N ALA A 169 22.38 -14.04 -25.61
CA ALA A 169 23.79 -14.23 -25.92
C ALA A 169 24.21 -15.71 -25.85
N ALA A 170 23.67 -16.49 -24.91
CA ALA A 170 23.98 -17.92 -24.77
C ALA A 170 23.59 -18.76 -26.01
N ILE A 171 22.65 -18.28 -26.82
CA ILE A 171 22.23 -18.91 -28.08
C ILE A 171 22.72 -18.16 -29.32
N GLY A 172 23.72 -17.27 -29.18
CA GLY A 172 24.32 -16.52 -30.28
C GLY A 172 23.42 -15.42 -30.84
N GLN A 173 22.42 -14.97 -30.08
CA GLN A 173 21.47 -13.91 -30.46
C GLN A 173 21.66 -12.65 -29.62
N SER A 174 20.94 -11.60 -29.92
CA SER A 174 20.89 -10.37 -29.13
C SER A 174 19.45 -9.90 -28.98
N ILE A 175 19.20 -9.08 -27.96
CA ILE A 175 17.90 -8.42 -27.78
C ILE A 175 17.90 -7.04 -28.45
N LYS A 176 16.71 -6.59 -28.86
CA LYS A 176 16.43 -5.22 -29.29
C LYS A 176 15.46 -4.56 -28.30
N GLU A 177 14.57 -3.72 -28.83
CA GLU A 177 13.55 -3.01 -28.08
C GLU A 177 12.61 -3.97 -27.30
N ALA A 178 12.11 -3.48 -26.17
CA ALA A 178 11.01 -4.12 -25.49
C ALA A 178 9.71 -3.90 -26.29
N ILE A 179 9.02 -5.00 -26.60
CA ILE A 179 7.75 -4.99 -27.36
C ILE A 179 6.54 -5.16 -26.45
N TYR A 180 6.77 -5.55 -25.19
CA TYR A 180 5.72 -5.69 -24.19
C TYR A 180 6.31 -5.56 -22.78
N ILE A 181 5.64 -4.80 -21.91
CA ILE A 181 5.97 -4.67 -20.50
C ILE A 181 4.67 -4.80 -19.71
N ARG A 182 4.67 -5.67 -18.70
CA ARG A 182 3.56 -5.82 -17.77
C ARG A 182 4.08 -5.83 -16.34
N GLU A 183 3.53 -4.95 -15.50
CA GLU A 183 3.70 -5.10 -14.08
C GLU A 183 2.96 -6.34 -13.61
N GLU A 184 3.65 -7.22 -12.92
CA GLU A 184 3.01 -8.32 -12.25
C GLU A 184 2.63 -7.86 -10.84
N HIS A 185 1.34 -7.58 -10.69
CA HIS A 185 0.77 -7.45 -9.36
C HIS A 185 0.67 -8.88 -8.83
N TRP A 186 1.52 -9.23 -7.90
CA TRP A 186 1.31 -10.45 -7.14
C TRP A 186 -0.03 -10.32 -6.44
N GLY A 187 -1.02 -11.04 -7.00
CA GLY A 187 -2.40 -10.91 -6.60
C GLY A 187 -2.56 -11.09 -5.11
N GLY A 188 -3.08 -10.07 -4.44
CA GLY A 188 -3.83 -10.22 -3.22
C GLY A 188 -3.08 -10.30 -1.90
N MET A 189 -1.79 -10.02 -1.84
CA MET A 189 -1.27 -9.34 -0.67
C MET A 189 -1.04 -7.89 -1.08
N ALA A 190 -2.07 -7.05 -1.01
CA ALA A 190 -1.89 -5.72 -0.48
C ALA A 190 -0.83 -5.94 0.60
N ALA A 191 0.30 -5.20 0.52
CA ALA A 191 1.33 -5.31 1.52
C ALA A 191 0.58 -5.43 2.84
N GLN A 192 0.43 -6.66 3.27
CA GLN A 192 -0.13 -6.95 4.55
C GLN A 192 0.99 -6.40 5.39
N TYR A 193 0.85 -5.11 5.68
CA TYR A 193 1.50 -4.51 6.81
C TYR A 193 1.03 -5.40 7.96
N MET A 194 1.61 -6.57 8.03
CA MET A 194 1.68 -7.27 9.26
C MET A 194 2.48 -6.31 10.12
N SER A 195 1.77 -5.41 10.77
CA SER A 195 2.20 -4.90 12.04
C SER A 195 2.29 -6.12 12.95
N ASN A 196 3.26 -6.97 12.69
CA ASN A 196 3.88 -7.78 13.69
C ASN A 196 4.74 -6.84 14.53
N VAL A 197 4.13 -5.72 14.96
CA VAL A 197 4.47 -5.13 16.20
C VAL A 197 3.86 -6.09 17.23
N ALA A 198 4.41 -7.29 17.35
CA ALA A 198 4.52 -7.92 18.62
C ALA A 198 5.41 -6.96 19.42
N LEU A 199 4.81 -5.89 19.90
CA LEU A 199 5.26 -5.21 21.08
C LEU A 199 5.15 -6.28 22.18
N ASP A 200 6.17 -7.12 22.22
CA ASP A 200 6.55 -7.73 23.48
C ASP A 200 6.88 -6.53 24.39
N ALA A 201 5.86 -6.11 25.14
CA ALA A 201 5.97 -5.09 26.19
C ALA A 201 6.81 -5.66 27.35
N GLY A 202 7.93 -6.29 26.99
CA GLY A 202 9.02 -6.61 27.87
C GLY A 202 9.77 -5.33 28.15
N ARG A 203 9.51 -4.77 29.35
CA ARG A 203 10.34 -3.77 30.03
C ARG A 203 11.81 -4.07 29.80
N GLY A 204 12.40 -3.46 28.77
CA GLY A 204 13.81 -3.50 28.46
C GLY A 204 14.29 -2.06 28.27
N SER A 205 15.16 -1.65 29.17
CA SER A 205 15.92 -0.42 29.24
C SER A 205 16.03 0.40 27.95
N ALA A 206 15.77 1.69 28.06
CA ALA A 206 15.85 2.77 27.08
C ALA A 206 17.23 2.97 26.42
N ASP A 207 18.09 1.98 26.38
CA ASP A 207 19.49 2.11 25.92
C ASP A 207 19.90 1.12 24.82
N ALA A 208 19.00 0.27 24.36
CA ALA A 208 19.22 -0.52 23.16
C ALA A 208 18.40 0.12 22.04
N GLY A 209 19.05 0.82 21.12
CA GLY A 209 18.42 1.46 19.95
C GLY A 209 17.63 0.44 19.11
N VAL A 210 16.44 0.10 19.57
CA VAL A 210 15.52 -0.80 18.89
C VAL A 210 14.71 0.04 17.93
N ASP A 211 14.96 -0.16 16.66
CA ASP A 211 14.21 0.46 15.56
C ASP A 211 13.10 -0.46 15.05
N PHE A 212 12.16 0.10 14.31
CA PHE A 212 11.16 -0.70 13.62
C PHE A 212 11.79 -1.58 12.54
N GLU A 213 11.14 -2.72 12.27
CA GLU A 213 11.52 -3.56 11.14
C GLU A 213 11.45 -2.76 9.82
N LYS A 214 12.45 -2.95 8.96
CA LYS A 214 12.50 -2.30 7.66
C LYS A 214 11.31 -2.70 6.78
N ILE A 215 10.77 -1.73 6.06
CA ILE A 215 9.73 -1.96 5.05
C ILE A 215 10.39 -2.63 3.84
N LYS A 216 9.87 -3.79 3.43
CA LYS A 216 10.33 -4.53 2.25
C LYS A 216 9.48 -4.16 1.06
N LEU A 217 10.11 -3.59 0.04
CA LEU A 217 9.49 -3.26 -1.24
C LEU A 217 9.94 -4.27 -2.28
N GLN A 218 9.01 -4.78 -3.07
CA GLN A 218 9.29 -5.70 -4.17
C GLN A 218 8.58 -5.22 -5.43
N GLY A 219 9.32 -5.20 -6.54
CA GLY A 219 8.79 -4.98 -7.87
C GLY A 219 9.02 -6.21 -8.74
N THR A 220 8.01 -6.63 -9.48
CA THR A 220 8.11 -7.72 -10.44
C THR A 220 7.48 -7.28 -11.76
N VAL A 221 8.22 -7.48 -12.84
CA VAL A 221 7.78 -7.11 -14.19
C VAL A 221 8.06 -8.25 -15.15
N LEU A 222 7.12 -8.48 -16.06
CA LEU A 222 7.28 -9.35 -17.21
C LEU A 222 7.59 -8.49 -18.42
N VAL A 223 8.67 -8.81 -19.14
CA VAL A 223 9.10 -8.05 -20.32
C VAL A 223 9.36 -9.00 -21.48
N ARG A 224 8.86 -8.63 -22.66
CA ARG A 224 9.19 -9.27 -23.94
C ARG A 224 10.13 -8.36 -24.73
N PHE A 225 11.31 -8.88 -25.08
CA PHE A 225 12.26 -8.21 -25.95
C PHE A 225 12.29 -8.90 -27.31
N LYS A 226 12.33 -8.12 -28.38
CA LYS A 226 12.53 -8.65 -29.72
C LYS A 226 13.89 -9.30 -29.82
N LEU A 227 13.96 -10.52 -30.36
CA LEU A 227 15.21 -11.20 -30.68
C LEU A 227 15.77 -10.76 -32.04
N TRP A 228 17.08 -10.72 -32.12
CA TRP A 228 17.80 -10.39 -33.33
C TRP A 228 18.85 -11.42 -33.62
N TYR A 229 18.87 -11.94 -34.83
CA TYR A 229 19.92 -12.79 -35.38
C TYR A 229 21.02 -11.87 -35.90
N LYS A 230 22.28 -12.20 -35.57
CA LYS A 230 23.44 -11.57 -36.19
C LYS A 230 23.60 -12.07 -37.64
#